data_71a4ee1ecb1786c3d43526288446b219
#
_entry.id   71a4ee1ecb1786c3d43526288446b219
#
_cell.length_a   1.000
_cell.length_b   1.000
_cell.length_c   1.000
_cell.angle_alpha   90.00
_cell.angle_beta   90.00
_cell.angle_gamma   90.00
#
_symmetry.space_group_name_H-M   'P 1'
#
loop_
_entity.id
_entity.type
_entity.pdbx_description
1 polymer ?
#
loop_
_entity_poly.entity_id
_entity_poly.type
_entity_poly.pdbx_seq_one_letter_code
_entity_poly.pdbx_strand_id
1 'polypeptide(L)'
;LVSDGDEELLVKVTFASPVSLRRLMVIGQGDPDTHPSRVKVYVGKEDLDFQSLEDVRPTFETALPVNQQGEAFVHVHPPGAFTNVTSLAFFFPANHGEGDETSLQYIGMQGDHSHDRREAVDATYELVCQHSSEDVAAQTQGTMGV
;
A
#
# COMPACT_ATOMS: atom_id res chain seq x y z
N LEU A 1 7.24 -7.89 -4.20
CA LEU A 1 6.11 -7.61 -5.08
C LEU A 1 6.60 -6.92 -6.36
N VAL A 2 6.19 -7.44 -7.47
CA VAL A 2 6.54 -6.90 -8.79
C VAL A 2 5.25 -6.74 -9.57
N SER A 3 5.12 -5.64 -10.29
CA SER A 3 3.96 -5.41 -11.17
C SER A 3 3.98 -6.39 -12.35
N ASP A 4 2.82 -6.64 -12.92
CA ASP A 4 2.65 -7.60 -14.00
C ASP A 4 2.15 -6.90 -15.26
N GLY A 5 3.00 -6.83 -16.25
CA GLY A 5 2.67 -6.31 -17.58
C GLY A 5 2.79 -4.81 -17.76
N ASP A 6 2.79 -4.04 -16.69
CA ASP A 6 3.02 -2.59 -16.71
C ASP A 6 3.55 -2.12 -15.35
N GLU A 7 3.74 -0.81 -15.21
CA GLU A 7 4.30 -0.23 -13.99
C GLU A 7 3.28 -0.08 -12.84
N GLU A 8 2.04 -0.47 -13.05
CA GLU A 8 1.00 -0.27 -12.05
C GLU A 8 0.92 -1.40 -11.02
N LEU A 9 0.82 -1.03 -9.75
CA LEU A 9 0.62 -1.97 -8.64
C LEU A 9 -0.54 -1.51 -7.76
N LEU A 10 -1.39 -2.45 -7.38
CA LEU A 10 -2.47 -2.21 -6.42
C LEU A 10 -2.37 -3.23 -5.28
N VAL A 11 -2.22 -2.73 -4.07
CA VAL A 11 -2.12 -3.57 -2.86
C VAL A 11 -3.24 -3.19 -1.91
N LYS A 12 -3.98 -4.18 -1.47
CA LYS A 12 -5.06 -3.99 -0.50
C LYS A 12 -4.68 -4.62 0.84
N VAL A 13 -5.01 -3.91 1.92
CA VAL A 13 -4.75 -4.35 3.29
C VAL A 13 -6.03 -4.25 4.09
N THR A 14 -6.40 -5.32 4.77
CA THR A 14 -7.54 -5.35 5.69
C THR A 14 -7.05 -5.62 7.10
N PHE A 15 -7.45 -4.79 8.04
CA PHE A 15 -7.07 -4.93 9.44
C PHE A 15 -8.15 -5.67 10.22
N ALA A 16 -7.71 -6.51 11.17
CA ALA A 16 -8.63 -7.23 12.06
C ALA A 16 -9.35 -6.30 13.03
N SER A 17 -8.76 -5.16 13.35
CA SER A 17 -9.38 -4.13 14.19
C SER A 17 -8.99 -2.75 13.66
N PRO A 18 -9.81 -1.71 13.94
CA PRO A 18 -9.53 -0.37 13.44
C PRO A 18 -8.21 0.18 13.94
N VAL A 19 -7.50 0.86 13.03
CA VAL A 19 -6.23 1.51 13.33
C VAL A 19 -6.27 2.96 12.88
N SER A 20 -5.45 3.80 13.48
CA SER A 20 -5.23 5.17 13.03
C SER A 20 -3.85 5.26 12.40
N LEU A 21 -3.81 5.48 11.09
CA LEU A 21 -2.55 5.55 10.36
C LEU A 21 -2.01 6.98 10.40
N ARG A 22 -0.72 7.11 10.70
CA ARG A 22 -0.03 8.40 10.73
C ARG A 22 1.03 8.54 9.66
N ARG A 23 1.82 7.49 9.48
CA ARG A 23 2.93 7.49 8.53
C ARG A 23 2.97 6.18 7.79
N LEU A 24 3.47 6.25 6.57
CA LEU A 24 3.75 5.05 5.80
C LEU A 24 5.16 5.12 5.24
N MET A 25 5.73 3.96 5.00
CA MET A 25 7.05 3.81 4.40
C MET A 25 6.95 2.81 3.27
N VAL A 26 7.46 3.20 2.12
CA VAL A 26 7.49 2.33 0.95
C VAL A 26 8.94 2.11 0.58
N ILE A 27 9.35 0.86 0.55
CA ILE A 27 10.70 0.48 0.14
C ILE A 27 10.61 -0.27 -1.17
N GLY A 28 11.31 0.24 -2.18
CA GLY A 28 11.43 -0.43 -3.47
C GLY A 28 12.43 -1.56 -3.42
N GLN A 29 12.38 -2.45 -4.41
CA GLN A 29 13.26 -3.59 -4.51
C GLN A 29 14.11 -3.48 -5.77
N GLY A 30 15.38 -3.85 -5.67
CA GLY A 30 16.27 -3.92 -6.81
C GLY A 30 16.69 -2.56 -7.34
N ASP A 31 16.69 -2.42 -8.64
CA ASP A 31 17.14 -1.21 -9.33
C ASP A 31 16.28 0.00 -8.93
N PRO A 32 16.90 1.15 -8.60
CA PRO A 32 16.16 2.37 -8.27
C PRO A 32 15.12 2.79 -9.33
N ASP A 33 15.37 2.48 -10.59
CA ASP A 33 14.43 2.80 -11.68
C ASP A 33 13.12 2.05 -11.56
N THR A 34 13.10 0.90 -10.89
CA THR A 34 11.88 0.11 -10.69
C THR A 34 11.13 0.49 -9.42
N HIS A 35 11.68 1.36 -8.59
CA HIS A 35 11.02 1.80 -7.38
C HIS A 35 9.79 2.65 -7.68
N PRO A 36 8.70 2.51 -6.92
CA PRO A 36 7.52 3.32 -7.14
C PRO A 36 7.81 4.80 -6.90
N SER A 37 7.32 5.65 -7.79
CA SER A 37 7.55 7.09 -7.73
C SER A 37 6.39 7.87 -7.13
N ARG A 38 5.24 7.22 -6.98
CA ARG A 38 4.04 7.86 -6.47
C ARG A 38 3.15 6.83 -5.80
N VAL A 39 2.41 7.25 -4.78
CA VAL A 39 1.40 6.42 -4.13
C VAL A 39 0.10 7.18 -3.99
N LYS A 40 -0.99 6.49 -4.28
CA LYS A 40 -2.36 6.94 -3.99
C LYS A 40 -2.94 6.01 -2.95
N VAL A 41 -3.47 6.58 -1.87
CA VAL A 41 -3.99 5.80 -0.75
C VAL A 41 -5.50 6.00 -0.68
N TYR A 42 -6.21 4.88 -0.60
CA TYR A 42 -7.67 4.86 -0.52
C TYR A 42 -8.09 4.20 0.79
N VAL A 43 -8.97 4.87 1.53
CA VAL A 43 -9.48 4.36 2.80
C VAL A 43 -10.89 3.82 2.61
N GLY A 44 -11.12 2.59 3.08
CA GLY A 44 -12.44 1.99 3.10
C GLY A 44 -13.00 1.58 1.74
N LYS A 45 -12.17 1.43 0.73
CA LYS A 45 -12.57 1.03 -0.62
C LYS A 45 -12.20 -0.43 -0.89
N GLU A 46 -12.91 -1.34 -0.26
CA GLU A 46 -12.57 -2.76 -0.32
C GLU A 46 -12.79 -3.37 -1.71
N ASP A 47 -13.71 -2.83 -2.47
CA ASP A 47 -14.05 -3.30 -3.82
C ASP A 47 -13.29 -2.57 -4.93
N LEU A 48 -12.28 -1.79 -4.57
CA LEU A 48 -11.46 -1.07 -5.53
C LEU A 48 -10.68 -2.04 -6.42
N ASP A 49 -10.69 -1.78 -7.73
CA ASP A 49 -9.90 -2.50 -8.71
C ASP A 49 -9.29 -1.51 -9.73
N PHE A 50 -8.51 -2.03 -10.68
CA PHE A 50 -7.87 -1.18 -11.68
C PHE A 50 -8.88 -0.42 -12.54
N GLN A 51 -10.06 -0.96 -12.77
CA GLN A 51 -11.08 -0.30 -13.57
C GLN A 51 -11.75 0.84 -12.82
N SER A 52 -11.93 0.70 -11.52
CA SER A 52 -12.58 1.71 -10.69
C SER A 52 -11.65 2.82 -10.25
N LEU A 53 -10.33 2.66 -10.38
CA LEU A 53 -9.35 3.66 -9.96
C LEU A 53 -9.52 5.01 -10.64
N GLU A 54 -9.98 5.01 -11.89
CA GLU A 54 -10.19 6.26 -12.62
C GLU A 54 -11.36 7.08 -12.07
N ASP A 55 -12.34 6.41 -11.51
CA ASP A 55 -13.58 7.03 -11.03
C ASP A 55 -13.54 7.37 -9.55
N VAL A 56 -12.55 6.89 -8.82
CA VAL A 56 -12.47 7.06 -7.37
C VAL A 56 -11.32 8.01 -7.02
N ARG A 57 -11.65 9.03 -6.23
CA ARG A 57 -10.64 9.97 -5.76
C ARG A 57 -9.86 9.35 -4.61
N PRO A 58 -8.52 9.42 -4.62
CA PRO A 58 -7.73 8.95 -3.49
C PRO A 58 -7.96 9.80 -2.24
N THR A 59 -7.88 9.17 -1.10
CA THR A 59 -7.92 9.86 0.19
C THR A 59 -6.66 10.70 0.39
N PHE A 60 -5.54 10.20 -0.10
CA PHE A 60 -4.24 10.86 -0.02
C PHE A 60 -3.38 10.40 -1.18
N GLU A 61 -2.59 11.30 -1.75
CA GLU A 61 -1.56 10.92 -2.71
C GLU A 61 -0.32 11.78 -2.53
N THR A 62 0.82 11.19 -2.83
CA THR A 62 2.10 11.89 -2.75
C THR A 62 3.13 11.24 -3.65
N ALA A 63 4.16 12.03 -3.98
CA ALA A 63 5.35 11.49 -4.62
C ALA A 63 6.17 10.68 -3.61
N LEU A 64 6.86 9.66 -4.10
CA LEU A 64 7.74 8.83 -3.30
C LEU A 64 9.18 9.01 -3.76
N PRO A 65 10.13 9.21 -2.84
CA PRO A 65 11.54 9.17 -3.19
C PRO A 65 12.00 7.73 -3.41
N VAL A 66 13.14 7.59 -4.08
CA VAL A 66 13.85 6.31 -4.09
C VAL A 66 14.23 5.97 -2.64
N ASN A 67 13.80 4.82 -2.17
CA ASN A 67 13.99 4.43 -0.79
C ASN A 67 14.38 2.96 -0.73
N GLN A 68 15.67 2.70 -0.59
CA GLN A 68 16.22 1.35 -0.54
C GLN A 68 16.43 0.84 0.87
N GLN A 69 16.60 1.74 1.83
CA GLN A 69 17.02 1.39 3.19
C GLN A 69 15.98 1.70 4.26
N GLY A 70 14.84 2.24 3.86
CA GLY A 70 13.78 2.52 4.81
C GLY A 70 14.02 3.79 5.64
N GLU A 71 14.63 4.80 5.06
CA GLU A 71 14.92 6.06 5.75
C GLU A 71 13.81 7.11 5.61
N ALA A 72 12.95 6.96 4.60
CA ALA A 72 11.96 7.97 4.28
C ALA A 72 10.56 7.54 4.72
N PHE A 73 9.94 8.36 5.54
CA PHE A 73 8.54 8.21 5.92
C PHE A 73 7.69 9.27 5.24
N VAL A 74 6.46 8.89 4.91
CA VAL A 74 5.45 9.79 4.38
C VAL A 74 4.36 9.97 5.42
N HIS A 75 4.03 11.21 5.77
CA HIS A 75 2.93 11.53 6.66
C HIS A 75 1.64 11.61 5.87
N VAL A 76 0.64 10.85 6.28
CA VAL A 76 -0.66 10.86 5.60
C VAL A 76 -1.51 12.03 6.03
N HIS A 77 -2.32 12.55 5.12
CA HIS A 77 -3.22 13.68 5.33
C HIS A 77 -4.59 13.41 4.71
N PRO A 78 -5.66 13.97 5.22
CA PRO A 78 -5.78 14.59 6.53
C PRO A 78 -5.86 13.54 7.65
N PRO A 79 -5.42 13.87 8.87
CA PRO A 79 -5.38 12.87 9.96
C PRO A 79 -6.74 12.25 10.26
N GLY A 80 -7.82 13.03 10.18
CA GLY A 80 -9.15 12.51 10.44
C GLY A 80 -9.61 11.44 9.47
N ALA A 81 -9.18 11.48 8.23
CA ALA A 81 -9.52 10.48 7.24
C ALA A 81 -8.84 9.13 7.49
N PHE A 82 -7.75 9.13 8.25
CA PHE A 82 -6.98 7.93 8.58
C PHE A 82 -7.19 7.46 10.02
N THR A 83 -8.30 7.87 10.62
CA THR A 83 -8.70 7.44 11.96
C THR A 83 -9.75 6.34 11.85
N ASN A 84 -9.64 5.31 12.69
CA ASN A 84 -10.53 4.15 12.67
C ASN A 84 -10.60 3.46 11.32
N VAL A 85 -9.44 3.21 10.73
CA VAL A 85 -9.32 2.58 9.42
C VAL A 85 -9.35 1.07 9.57
N THR A 86 -10.18 0.42 8.78
CA THR A 86 -10.27 -1.05 8.73
C THR A 86 -9.70 -1.63 7.45
N SER A 87 -9.65 -0.84 6.39
CA SER A 87 -9.06 -1.27 5.12
C SER A 87 -8.37 -0.11 4.42
N LEU A 88 -7.29 -0.44 3.72
CA LEU A 88 -6.51 0.49 2.90
C LEU A 88 -6.23 -0.14 1.54
N ALA A 89 -6.17 0.69 0.53
CA ALA A 89 -5.63 0.31 -0.77
C ALA A 89 -4.51 1.28 -1.14
N PHE A 90 -3.41 0.72 -1.62
CA PHE A 90 -2.26 1.48 -2.09
C PHE A 90 -2.12 1.26 -3.59
N PHE A 91 -2.26 2.31 -4.36
CA PHE A 91 -2.04 2.27 -5.78
C PHE A 91 -0.76 3.00 -6.15
N PHE A 92 0.11 2.31 -6.87
CA PHE A 92 1.38 2.84 -7.36
C PHE A 92 1.28 2.96 -8.87
N PRO A 93 1.01 4.16 -9.40
CA PRO A 93 0.74 4.33 -10.83
C PRO A 93 1.99 4.36 -11.71
N ALA A 94 3.17 4.60 -11.13
CA ALA A 94 4.39 4.79 -11.90
C ALA A 94 5.63 4.45 -11.08
N ASN A 95 6.73 4.24 -11.78
CA ASN A 95 8.05 4.05 -11.19
C ASN A 95 8.97 5.24 -11.48
N HIS A 96 10.21 5.21 -10.96
CA HIS A 96 11.20 6.27 -11.19
C HIS A 96 11.89 6.18 -12.54
N GLY A 97 11.75 5.06 -13.25
CA GLY A 97 12.35 4.86 -14.57
C GLY A 97 11.33 4.98 -15.70
N GLU A 98 11.67 4.35 -16.80
CA GLU A 98 10.81 4.31 -17.99
C GLU A 98 10.35 2.89 -18.33
N GLY A 99 10.65 1.94 -17.46
CA GLY A 99 10.31 0.54 -17.67
C GLY A 99 8.89 0.19 -17.25
N ASP A 100 8.46 -0.99 -17.66
CA ASP A 100 7.12 -1.51 -17.40
C ASP A 100 7.04 -2.33 -16.11
N GLU A 101 8.02 -2.17 -15.24
CA GLU A 101 8.08 -2.95 -14.01
C GLU A 101 8.27 -2.04 -12.81
N THR A 102 7.42 -2.21 -11.82
CA THR A 102 7.57 -1.59 -10.51
C THR A 102 7.78 -2.69 -9.47
N SER A 103 8.83 -2.57 -8.69
CA SER A 103 9.21 -3.56 -7.69
C SER A 103 9.12 -2.99 -6.30
N LEU A 104 8.42 -3.71 -5.43
CA LEU A 104 8.14 -3.29 -4.07
C LEU A 104 8.67 -4.34 -3.10
N GLN A 105 9.47 -3.93 -2.13
CA GLN A 105 9.97 -4.81 -1.09
C GLN A 105 9.12 -4.76 0.17
N TYR A 106 8.66 -3.57 0.57
CA TYR A 106 8.06 -3.39 1.87
C TYR A 106 7.13 -2.18 1.90
N ILE A 107 5.97 -2.34 2.52
CA ILE A 107 5.09 -1.25 2.91
C ILE A 107 5.00 -1.27 4.43
N GLY A 108 5.56 -0.27 5.08
CA GLY A 108 5.46 -0.09 6.51
C GLY A 108 4.38 0.91 6.87
N MET A 109 3.63 0.62 7.89
CA MET A 109 2.59 1.50 8.38
C MET A 109 2.82 1.76 9.87
N GLN A 110 2.77 3.02 10.24
CA GLN A 110 2.93 3.43 11.62
C GLN A 110 1.75 4.28 12.06
N GLY A 111 1.20 3.95 13.20
CA GLY A 111 0.06 4.65 13.75
C GLY A 111 -0.33 4.10 15.10
N ASP A 112 -1.55 4.41 15.53
CA ASP A 112 -2.07 3.98 16.82
C ASP A 112 -3.19 2.97 16.64
N HIS A 113 -3.24 2.05 17.56
CA HIS A 113 -4.33 1.11 17.68
C HIS A 113 -5.52 1.80 18.37
N SER A 114 -6.73 1.55 17.89
CA SER A 114 -7.93 2.17 18.47
C SER A 114 -8.27 1.64 19.87
N HIS A 115 -7.68 0.52 20.26
CA HIS A 115 -7.76 0.00 21.61
C HIS A 115 -6.37 0.05 22.23
N ASP A 116 -6.26 0.47 23.47
CA ASP A 116 -5.00 0.55 24.21
C ASP A 116 -4.37 -0.81 24.50
N ARG A 117 -4.57 -1.78 23.66
CA ARG A 117 -4.00 -3.10 23.79
C ARG A 117 -2.76 -3.21 22.92
N ARG A 118 -1.68 -3.61 23.53
CA ARG A 118 -0.44 -3.94 22.85
C ARG A 118 -0.52 -5.35 22.27
N GLU A 119 -1.50 -5.57 21.42
CA GLU A 119 -1.63 -6.83 20.72
C GLU A 119 -1.13 -6.67 19.29
N ALA A 120 -0.63 -7.76 18.74
CA ALA A 120 -0.29 -7.80 17.34
C ALA A 120 -1.52 -7.50 16.49
N VAL A 121 -1.33 -6.72 15.42
CA VAL A 121 -2.40 -6.41 14.48
C VAL A 121 -2.40 -7.50 13.42
N ASP A 122 -3.50 -8.23 13.32
CA ASP A 122 -3.70 -9.17 12.22
C ASP A 122 -4.11 -8.40 10.97
N ALA A 123 -3.40 -8.63 9.90
CA ALA A 123 -3.70 -8.01 8.63
C ALA A 123 -3.65 -9.05 7.53
N THR A 124 -4.58 -8.93 6.58
CA THR A 124 -4.60 -9.75 5.39
C THR A 124 -4.22 -8.89 4.20
N TYR A 125 -3.25 -9.36 3.45
CA TYR A 125 -2.74 -8.68 2.27
C TYR A 125 -3.24 -9.39 1.03
N GLU A 126 -3.77 -8.63 0.11
CA GLU A 126 -4.20 -9.12 -1.19
C GLU A 126 -3.50 -8.33 -2.28
N LEU A 127 -2.80 -9.03 -3.16
CA LEU A 127 -2.24 -8.44 -4.35
C LEU A 127 -3.24 -8.59 -5.49
N VAL A 128 -3.61 -7.48 -6.09
CA VAL A 128 -4.53 -7.47 -7.22
C VAL A 128 -3.72 -7.30 -8.51
N CYS A 129 -3.81 -8.30 -9.37
CA CYS A 129 -3.13 -8.28 -10.66
C CYS A 129 -4.09 -7.87 -11.77
N GLN A 130 -3.60 -7.08 -12.72
CA GLN A 130 -4.38 -6.57 -13.83
C GLN A 130 -4.75 -7.65 -14.84
N HIS A 131 -3.95 -8.67 -14.99
CA HIS A 131 -4.03 -9.61 -16.12
C HIS A 131 -4.47 -11.00 -15.78
N SER A 132 -4.63 -11.37 -14.56
CA SER A 132 -4.80 -12.78 -14.30
C SER A 132 -5.63 -13.06 -13.09
N SER A 133 -6.73 -13.75 -13.35
CA SER A 133 -7.48 -14.40 -12.29
C SER A 133 -6.83 -15.70 -11.81
N GLU A 134 -5.81 -16.18 -12.51
CA GLU A 134 -5.14 -17.43 -12.17
C GLU A 134 -4.03 -17.25 -11.17
N ASP A 135 -3.44 -16.06 -11.16
CA ASP A 135 -2.33 -15.73 -10.29
C ASP A 135 -2.78 -14.92 -9.09
N VAL A 136 -3.93 -15.23 -8.60
CA VAL A 136 -4.35 -14.62 -7.36
C VAL A 136 -3.25 -14.89 -6.36
N ALA A 137 -2.54 -13.86 -6.00
CA ALA A 137 -1.46 -13.96 -5.09
C ALA A 137 -1.94 -14.66 -3.84
N ALA A 138 -1.14 -15.59 -3.40
CA ALA A 138 -1.42 -16.27 -2.17
C ALA A 138 -1.60 -15.24 -1.09
N GLN A 139 -2.69 -15.33 -0.41
CA GLN A 139 -2.94 -14.49 0.74
C GLN A 139 -1.92 -14.82 1.80
N THR A 140 -1.22 -13.83 2.22
CA THR A 140 -0.34 -13.98 3.34
C THR A 140 -1.05 -13.46 4.56
N GLN A 141 -1.35 -14.35 5.45
CA GLN A 141 -1.83 -13.99 6.76
C GLN A 141 -0.64 -13.73 7.65
N GLY A 142 -0.44 -12.49 8.00
CA GLY A 142 0.66 -12.11 8.83
C GLY A 142 0.18 -11.49 10.13
N THR A 143 0.82 -11.86 11.22
CA THR A 143 0.67 -11.14 12.48
C THR A 143 1.75 -10.08 12.50
N MET A 144 1.33 -8.83 12.47
CA MET A 144 2.27 -7.72 12.60
C MET A 144 2.52 -7.51 14.07
N GLY A 145 3.58 -8.14 14.55
CA GLY A 145 4.02 -7.98 15.92
C GLY A 145 4.59 -6.59 16.16
N VAL A 146 4.49 -6.19 17.36
CA VAL A 146 5.06 -4.94 17.84
C VAL A 146 6.48 -5.17 18.30
#